data_04217cc7f2bd64d03c5a7ea28aaf8cdd
#
_entry.id   04217cc7f2bd64d03c5a7ea28aaf8cdd
#
_cell.length_a   1.000
_cell.length_b   1.000
_cell.length_c   1.000
_cell.angle_alpha   90.00
_cell.angle_beta   90.00
_cell.angle_gamma   90.00
#
_symmetry.space_group_name_H-M   'P 1'
#
loop_
_entity.id
_entity.type
_entity.pdbx_description
1 polymer ?
#
loop_
_entity_poly.entity_id
_entity_poly.type
_entity_poly.pdbx_seq_one_letter_code
_entity_poly.pdbx_strand_id
1 'polypeptide(L)'
;KSEMDVVEALVVHDGSDAYIKSFGHTRSGSNTLISLTAAISGDNVVVSAAGNEPNLNITMHKILLKDNMTAESNANQKAFASVTISSTATAIDLMDLDDANGAVYFIVGANSSEGAYSIQEVYTAATPGVPAVANGPYVSTKSSSQVEFTAGFDTATENSLELFASSTSGGSTTVSGYRISALAG
;
A
#
# COMPACT_ATOMS: atom_id res chain seq x y z
N LYS A 1 30.13 -18.09 -5.11
CA LYS A 1 28.71 -18.08 -4.68
C LYS A 1 28.10 -16.82 -5.25
N SER A 2 26.98 -16.93 -5.93
CA SER A 2 26.18 -15.76 -6.34
C SER A 2 25.42 -15.23 -5.12
N GLU A 3 25.54 -13.94 -4.85
CA GLU A 3 24.75 -13.27 -3.84
C GLU A 3 23.39 -12.85 -4.42
N MET A 4 22.39 -12.79 -3.57
CA MET A 4 21.02 -12.38 -3.91
C MET A 4 20.54 -11.33 -2.92
N ASP A 5 19.84 -10.32 -3.42
CA ASP A 5 19.18 -9.29 -2.64
C ASP A 5 17.75 -9.12 -3.16
N VAL A 6 16.77 -9.13 -2.27
CA VAL A 6 15.37 -8.86 -2.56
C VAL A 6 14.97 -7.62 -1.79
N VAL A 7 14.34 -6.67 -2.44
CA VAL A 7 13.88 -5.43 -1.84
C VAL A 7 12.47 -5.09 -2.32
N GLU A 8 11.65 -4.63 -1.42
CA GLU A 8 10.35 -4.02 -1.73
C GLU A 8 10.47 -2.50 -1.69
N ALA A 9 9.68 -1.82 -2.51
CA ALA A 9 9.64 -0.37 -2.53
C ALA A 9 8.25 0.15 -2.84
N LEU A 10 7.87 1.21 -2.13
CA LEU A 10 6.71 2.03 -2.44
C LEU A 10 7.16 3.28 -3.20
N VAL A 11 6.43 3.63 -4.24
CA VAL A 11 6.70 4.82 -5.06
C VAL A 11 5.42 5.63 -5.21
N VAL A 12 5.50 6.92 -4.96
CA VAL A 12 4.41 7.88 -5.17
C VAL A 12 4.94 9.12 -5.88
N HIS A 13 4.09 9.81 -6.61
CA HIS A 13 4.43 11.09 -7.27
C HIS A 13 3.29 12.08 -7.16
N ASP A 14 3.61 13.37 -7.29
CA ASP A 14 2.65 14.48 -7.34
C ASP A 14 2.55 15.15 -8.71
N GLY A 15 3.21 14.57 -9.71
CA GLY A 15 3.28 15.10 -11.07
C GLY A 15 4.56 15.90 -11.36
N SER A 16 5.23 16.38 -10.33
CA SER A 16 6.49 17.14 -10.44
C SER A 16 7.67 16.36 -9.87
N ASP A 17 7.46 15.71 -8.73
CA ASP A 17 8.46 14.94 -8.03
C ASP A 17 8.00 13.50 -7.79
N ALA A 18 8.95 12.57 -7.73
CA ALA A 18 8.72 11.18 -7.37
C ALA A 18 9.44 10.84 -6.06
N TYR A 19 8.74 10.13 -5.20
CA TYR A 19 9.21 9.74 -3.88
C TYR A 19 9.25 8.22 -3.79
N ILE A 20 10.31 7.68 -3.22
CA ILE A 20 10.49 6.24 -3.06
C ILE A 20 10.93 5.89 -1.65
N LYS A 21 10.40 4.81 -1.12
CA LYS A 21 10.85 4.20 0.12
C LYS A 21 11.05 2.71 -0.08
N SER A 22 12.28 2.25 0.11
CA SER A 22 12.65 0.84 0.08
C SER A 22 12.54 0.24 1.48
N PHE A 23 12.09 -1.01 1.54
CA PHE A 23 11.94 -1.79 2.78
C PHE A 23 12.01 -3.29 2.49
N GLY A 24 11.83 -4.15 3.46
CA GLY A 24 11.73 -5.59 3.26
C GLY A 24 12.99 -6.23 2.68
N HIS A 25 14.17 -5.69 2.98
CA HIS A 25 15.43 -6.24 2.47
C HIS A 25 15.68 -7.65 3.00
N THR A 26 15.79 -8.60 2.08
CA THR A 26 16.25 -9.97 2.37
C THR A 26 17.43 -10.29 1.48
N ARG A 27 18.56 -10.69 2.05
CA ARG A 27 19.80 -10.93 1.31
C ARG A 27 20.56 -12.17 1.78
N SER A 28 21.27 -12.78 0.84
CA SER A 28 22.11 -13.95 1.12
C SER A 28 23.54 -13.57 1.55
N GLY A 29 23.92 -12.30 1.38
CA GLY A 29 25.22 -11.73 1.77
C GLY A 29 25.11 -10.57 2.75
N SER A 30 26.24 -9.97 3.11
CA SER A 30 26.29 -8.83 4.05
C SER A 30 26.09 -7.47 3.39
N ASN A 31 26.28 -7.38 2.08
CA ASN A 31 26.24 -6.13 1.33
C ASN A 31 24.89 -5.90 0.68
N THR A 32 24.46 -4.64 0.60
CA THR A 32 23.33 -4.23 -0.24
C THR A 32 23.79 -4.28 -1.71
N LEU A 33 23.13 -5.10 -2.51
CA LEU A 33 23.46 -5.22 -3.94
C LEU A 33 22.76 -4.18 -4.79
N ILE A 34 21.56 -3.71 -4.37
CA ILE A 34 20.69 -2.84 -5.15
C ILE A 34 20.35 -1.58 -4.35
N SER A 35 20.47 -0.42 -4.98
CA SER A 35 19.84 0.81 -4.52
C SER A 35 18.82 1.28 -5.55
N LEU A 36 17.67 1.77 -5.06
CA LEU A 36 16.55 2.23 -5.88
C LEU A 36 16.37 3.74 -5.75
N THR A 37 16.10 4.39 -6.88
CA THR A 37 15.71 5.81 -6.94
C THR A 37 14.48 5.96 -7.83
N ALA A 38 13.71 7.02 -7.62
CA ALA A 38 12.59 7.37 -8.49
C ALA A 38 12.71 8.84 -8.90
N ALA A 39 12.33 9.14 -10.14
CA ALA A 39 12.29 10.49 -10.68
C ALA A 39 11.19 10.62 -11.72
N ILE A 40 10.71 11.85 -11.96
CA ILE A 40 9.85 12.17 -13.09
C ILE A 40 10.73 12.40 -14.34
N SER A 41 10.31 11.80 -15.45
CA SER A 41 10.91 12.02 -16.77
C SER A 41 9.80 12.15 -17.81
N GLY A 42 9.53 13.36 -18.26
CA GLY A 42 8.33 13.68 -19.04
C GLY A 42 7.07 13.31 -18.28
N ASP A 43 6.17 12.54 -18.88
CA ASP A 43 4.92 12.08 -18.28
C ASP A 43 5.06 10.75 -17.51
N ASN A 44 6.29 10.30 -17.25
CA ASN A 44 6.54 9.00 -16.65
C ASN A 44 7.27 9.11 -15.32
N VAL A 45 6.93 8.21 -14.39
CA VAL A 45 7.76 7.89 -13.24
C VAL A 45 8.79 6.84 -13.65
N VAL A 46 10.05 7.18 -13.54
CA VAL A 46 11.17 6.28 -13.81
C VAL A 46 11.74 5.78 -12.49
N VAL A 47 11.66 4.49 -12.26
CA VAL A 47 12.35 3.81 -11.15
C VAL A 47 13.68 3.28 -11.69
N SER A 48 14.77 3.73 -11.12
CA SER A 48 16.12 3.31 -11.49
C SER A 48 16.71 2.45 -10.40
N ALA A 49 17.41 1.40 -10.81
CA ALA A 49 18.16 0.54 -9.92
C ALA A 49 19.65 0.68 -10.24
N ALA A 50 20.46 0.92 -9.21
CA ALA A 50 21.92 0.90 -9.30
C ALA A 50 22.44 -0.34 -8.56
N GLY A 51 23.27 -1.11 -9.24
CA GLY A 51 23.97 -2.26 -8.67
C GLY A 51 25.31 -1.85 -8.07
N ASN A 52 25.66 -2.39 -6.92
CA ASN A 52 26.96 -2.17 -6.27
C ASN A 52 28.02 -3.19 -6.75
N GLU A 53 27.60 -4.18 -7.54
CA GLU A 53 28.47 -5.22 -8.10
C GLU A 53 28.36 -5.26 -9.63
N PRO A 54 29.44 -5.59 -10.38
CA PRO A 54 29.38 -5.75 -11.82
C PRO A 54 28.50 -6.97 -12.18
N ASN A 55 27.77 -6.86 -13.30
CA ASN A 55 26.95 -7.94 -13.87
C ASN A 55 25.78 -8.39 -12.99
N LEU A 56 25.14 -7.46 -12.29
CA LEU A 56 23.94 -7.73 -11.54
C LEU A 56 22.72 -7.91 -12.48
N ASN A 57 22.02 -9.05 -12.35
CA ASN A 57 20.73 -9.27 -13.01
C ASN A 57 19.59 -8.81 -12.10
N ILE A 58 18.73 -7.92 -12.58
CA ILE A 58 17.61 -7.38 -11.83
C ILE A 58 16.31 -7.82 -12.48
N THR A 59 15.42 -8.41 -11.66
CA THR A 59 14.04 -8.71 -12.05
C THR A 59 13.11 -7.88 -11.17
N MET A 60 12.12 -7.23 -11.76
CA MET A 60 11.17 -6.38 -11.05
C MET A 60 9.73 -6.83 -11.33
N HIS A 61 8.93 -6.92 -10.27
CA HIS A 61 7.48 -6.97 -10.33
C HIS A 61 6.91 -5.65 -9.81
N LYS A 62 5.87 -5.13 -10.46
CA LYS A 62 5.21 -3.89 -10.03
C LYS A 62 3.69 -4.05 -9.97
N ILE A 63 3.09 -3.41 -8.99
CA ILE A 63 1.64 -3.19 -8.90
C ILE A 63 1.42 -1.69 -9.08
N LEU A 64 0.59 -1.32 -10.06
CA LEU A 64 0.21 0.06 -10.30
C LEU A 64 -1.09 0.36 -9.57
N LEU A 65 -1.06 1.36 -8.71
CA LEU A 65 -2.22 1.87 -8.01
C LEU A 65 -2.59 3.25 -8.60
N LYS A 66 -3.87 3.50 -8.75
CA LYS A 66 -4.40 4.77 -9.23
C LYS A 66 -5.33 5.35 -8.17
N ASP A 67 -5.45 6.66 -8.14
CA ASP A 67 -6.36 7.39 -7.27
C ASP A 67 -7.85 7.17 -7.59
N ASN A 68 -8.15 6.62 -8.77
CA ASN A 68 -9.50 6.36 -9.28
C ASN A 68 -9.68 4.90 -9.76
N MET A 69 -9.20 3.94 -8.99
CA MET A 69 -9.39 2.53 -9.33
C MET A 69 -10.87 2.14 -9.36
N THR A 70 -11.23 1.33 -10.35
CA THR A 70 -12.51 0.62 -10.35
C THR A 70 -12.36 -0.70 -9.61
N ALA A 71 -13.41 -1.12 -8.91
CA ALA A 71 -13.38 -2.39 -8.19
C ALA A 71 -13.22 -3.57 -9.16
N GLU A 72 -12.17 -4.36 -8.95
CA GLU A 72 -11.96 -5.64 -9.63
C GLU A 72 -11.73 -6.72 -8.57
N SER A 73 -12.35 -7.88 -8.72
CA SER A 73 -12.20 -8.95 -7.75
C SER A 73 -11.79 -10.27 -8.38
N ASN A 74 -10.71 -10.83 -7.87
CA ASN A 74 -10.44 -12.27 -7.88
C ASN A 74 -10.50 -12.73 -6.41
N ALA A 75 -10.76 -14.01 -6.15
CA ALA A 75 -11.00 -14.52 -4.79
C ALA A 75 -9.94 -14.07 -3.74
N ASN A 76 -8.68 -13.93 -4.15
CA ASN A 76 -7.56 -13.59 -3.25
C ASN A 76 -6.97 -12.19 -3.49
N GLN A 77 -7.45 -11.48 -4.50
CA GLN A 77 -6.93 -10.18 -4.91
C GLN A 77 -8.09 -9.30 -5.30
N LYS A 78 -8.19 -8.13 -4.69
CA LYS A 78 -9.28 -7.20 -4.93
C LYS A 78 -8.76 -5.77 -5.02
N ALA A 79 -9.04 -5.11 -6.15
CA ALA A 79 -9.00 -3.67 -6.19
C ALA A 79 -10.30 -3.12 -5.60
N PHE A 80 -10.23 -2.18 -4.68
CA PHE A 80 -11.42 -1.51 -4.19
C PHE A 80 -11.53 -0.10 -4.77
N ALA A 81 -12.78 0.30 -5.01
CA ALA A 81 -13.10 1.58 -5.63
C ALA A 81 -12.67 2.75 -4.73
N SER A 82 -12.45 3.89 -5.36
CA SER A 82 -12.12 5.13 -4.66
C SER A 82 -13.23 5.55 -3.71
N VAL A 83 -12.86 5.82 -2.46
CA VAL A 83 -13.73 6.33 -1.41
C VAL A 83 -13.20 7.68 -0.94
N THR A 84 -14.08 8.66 -0.83
CA THR A 84 -13.71 9.95 -0.23
C THR A 84 -13.86 9.87 1.28
N ILE A 85 -12.80 10.15 1.99
CA ILE A 85 -12.73 10.16 3.46
C ILE A 85 -12.53 11.58 3.99
N SER A 86 -12.94 11.77 5.23
CA SER A 86 -12.71 12.99 6.02
C SER A 86 -11.97 12.63 7.32
N SER A 87 -11.98 13.51 8.30
CA SER A 87 -11.46 13.22 9.65
C SER A 87 -12.29 12.16 10.40
N THR A 88 -13.50 11.84 9.91
CA THR A 88 -14.30 10.74 10.46
C THR A 88 -13.94 9.44 9.76
N ALA A 89 -13.72 8.37 10.54
CA ALA A 89 -13.43 7.06 9.99
C ALA A 89 -14.57 6.56 9.09
N THR A 90 -14.22 6.15 7.90
CA THR A 90 -15.15 5.67 6.87
C THR A 90 -14.71 4.27 6.43
N ALA A 91 -15.63 3.31 6.34
CA ALA A 91 -15.33 1.99 5.83
C ALA A 91 -14.90 2.07 4.35
N ILE A 92 -13.77 1.48 4.02
CA ILE A 92 -13.19 1.50 2.67
C ILE A 92 -13.16 0.12 2.03
N ASP A 93 -13.13 -0.93 2.81
CA ASP A 93 -13.21 -2.31 2.33
C ASP A 93 -13.84 -3.23 3.39
N LEU A 94 -14.49 -4.27 2.90
CA LEU A 94 -15.11 -5.33 3.67
C LEU A 94 -14.54 -6.69 3.22
N MET A 95 -14.07 -7.48 4.17
CA MET A 95 -13.52 -8.81 3.95
C MET A 95 -14.33 -9.85 4.72
N ASP A 96 -14.87 -10.84 4.03
CA ASP A 96 -15.54 -11.98 4.63
C ASP A 96 -14.53 -12.88 5.34
N LEU A 97 -14.78 -13.22 6.60
CA LEU A 97 -13.90 -14.07 7.40
C LEU A 97 -14.00 -15.56 7.06
N ASP A 98 -15.06 -15.97 6.35
CA ASP A 98 -15.15 -17.30 5.79
C ASP A 98 -14.16 -17.50 4.64
N ASP A 99 -13.81 -16.40 3.95
CA ASP A 99 -12.87 -16.42 2.83
C ASP A 99 -11.41 -16.20 3.28
N ALA A 100 -11.18 -15.34 4.29
CA ALA A 100 -9.84 -14.98 4.71
C ALA A 100 -9.76 -14.45 6.14
N ASN A 101 -8.73 -14.85 6.88
CA ASN A 101 -8.49 -14.37 8.25
C ASN A 101 -7.58 -13.13 8.31
N GLY A 102 -7.10 -12.65 7.19
CA GLY A 102 -6.24 -11.47 7.13
C GLY A 102 -5.93 -11.06 5.71
N ALA A 103 -5.37 -9.87 5.57
CA ALA A 103 -4.99 -9.33 4.29
C ALA A 103 -3.83 -8.34 4.40
N VAL A 104 -3.15 -8.17 3.28
CA VAL A 104 -2.23 -7.06 3.03
C VAL A 104 -2.91 -6.11 2.05
N TYR A 105 -2.89 -4.84 2.39
CA TYR A 105 -3.43 -3.77 1.55
C TYR A 105 -2.29 -2.86 1.10
N PHE A 106 -2.37 -2.44 -0.15
CA PHE A 106 -1.60 -1.34 -0.71
C PHE A 106 -2.59 -0.21 -1.01
N ILE A 107 -2.50 0.89 -0.26
CA ILE A 107 -3.51 1.95 -0.29
C ILE A 107 -2.89 3.26 -0.72
N VAL A 108 -3.51 3.89 -1.72
CA VAL A 108 -3.20 5.25 -2.14
C VAL A 108 -4.16 6.22 -1.46
N GLY A 109 -3.61 7.26 -0.84
CA GLY A 109 -4.35 8.43 -0.38
C GLY A 109 -3.99 9.64 -1.24
N ALA A 110 -4.99 10.32 -1.76
CA ALA A 110 -4.82 11.50 -2.61
C ALA A 110 -5.68 12.67 -2.11
N ASN A 111 -5.03 13.76 -1.73
CA ASN A 111 -5.67 15.05 -1.49
C ASN A 111 -5.15 16.05 -2.54
N SER A 112 -5.83 16.09 -3.68
CA SER A 112 -5.41 16.89 -4.83
C SER A 112 -5.44 18.39 -4.55
N SER A 113 -6.30 18.87 -3.65
CA SER A 113 -6.40 20.28 -3.28
C SER A 113 -5.16 20.78 -2.53
N GLU A 114 -4.44 19.88 -1.85
CA GLU A 114 -3.22 20.17 -1.10
C GLU A 114 -1.95 19.68 -1.82
N GLY A 115 -2.09 19.02 -2.97
CA GLY A 115 -0.97 18.33 -3.63
C GLY A 115 -0.37 17.23 -2.76
N ALA A 116 -1.19 16.58 -1.93
CA ALA A 116 -0.76 15.60 -0.95
C ALA A 116 -1.14 14.20 -1.42
N TYR A 117 -0.14 13.38 -1.65
CA TYR A 117 -0.29 12.00 -2.09
C TYR A 117 0.51 11.07 -1.18
N SER A 118 -0.03 9.92 -0.90
CA SER A 118 0.66 8.87 -0.13
C SER A 118 0.31 7.48 -0.65
N ILE A 119 1.24 6.56 -0.48
CA ILE A 119 0.98 5.13 -0.60
C ILE A 119 1.44 4.47 0.68
N GLN A 120 0.63 3.55 1.18
CA GLN A 120 0.89 2.85 2.44
C GLN A 120 0.53 1.38 2.32
N GLU A 121 1.33 0.55 2.94
CA GLU A 121 1.03 -0.85 3.18
C GLU A 121 0.33 -0.98 4.54
N VAL A 122 -0.77 -1.75 4.56
CA VAL A 122 -1.58 -1.96 5.77
C VAL A 122 -1.86 -3.45 5.90
N TYR A 123 -1.68 -3.98 7.09
CA TYR A 123 -1.94 -5.38 7.42
C TYR A 123 -3.17 -5.48 8.29
N THR A 124 -4.07 -6.40 7.96
CA THR A 124 -5.21 -6.74 8.81
C THR A 124 -5.18 -8.20 9.17
N ALA A 125 -5.65 -8.50 10.36
CA ALA A 125 -5.91 -9.87 10.81
C ALA A 125 -7.13 -9.87 11.71
N ALA A 126 -7.85 -10.97 11.73
CA ALA A 126 -8.98 -11.14 12.62
C ALA A 126 -8.97 -12.56 13.22
N THR A 127 -9.29 -12.61 14.51
CA THR A 127 -9.79 -13.82 15.17
C THR A 127 -11.19 -13.49 15.66
N PRO A 128 -12.07 -14.49 15.92
CA PRO A 128 -13.41 -14.20 16.40
C PRO A 128 -13.43 -13.19 17.57
N GLY A 129 -14.08 -12.06 17.36
CA GLY A 129 -14.21 -10.97 18.34
C GLY A 129 -13.02 -10.00 18.45
N VAL A 130 -11.92 -10.21 17.72
CA VAL A 130 -10.72 -9.35 17.84
C VAL A 130 -10.20 -8.96 16.44
N PRO A 131 -10.61 -7.80 15.91
CA PRO A 131 -10.02 -7.23 14.70
C PRO A 131 -8.68 -6.59 15.04
N ALA A 132 -7.73 -6.69 14.13
CA ALA A 132 -6.43 -6.05 14.26
C ALA A 132 -6.02 -5.37 12.96
N VAL A 133 -5.38 -4.21 13.09
CA VAL A 133 -4.74 -3.51 11.99
C VAL A 133 -3.33 -3.11 12.41
N ALA A 134 -2.39 -3.25 11.48
CA ALA A 134 -1.04 -2.74 11.64
C ALA A 134 -0.66 -1.92 10.42
N ASN A 135 -0.12 -0.72 10.68
CA ASN A 135 0.39 0.13 9.63
C ASN A 135 1.80 -0.31 9.26
N GLY A 136 1.98 -0.64 8.00
CA GLY A 136 3.26 -0.94 7.39
C GLY A 136 4.01 0.30 6.90
N PRO A 137 4.99 0.10 6.02
CA PRO A 137 5.72 1.20 5.39
C PRO A 137 4.77 2.13 4.64
N TYR A 138 5.13 3.42 4.62
CA TYR A 138 4.47 4.39 3.75
C TYR A 138 5.50 5.30 3.09
N VAL A 139 5.11 5.90 1.96
CA VAL A 139 5.77 7.02 1.33
C VAL A 139 4.73 8.10 1.02
N SER A 140 5.09 9.35 1.21
CA SER A 140 4.19 10.49 1.02
C SER A 140 4.94 11.65 0.40
N THR A 141 4.24 12.48 -0.38
CA THR A 141 4.73 13.78 -0.86
C THR A 141 4.80 14.84 0.24
N LYS A 142 4.23 14.53 1.42
CA LYS A 142 4.31 15.35 2.65
C LYS A 142 5.13 14.61 3.73
N SER A 143 5.37 15.29 4.85
CA SER A 143 6.17 14.77 5.96
C SER A 143 5.51 13.64 6.75
N SER A 144 4.20 13.44 6.59
CA SER A 144 3.41 12.41 7.29
C SER A 144 2.49 11.65 6.35
N SER A 145 1.98 10.50 6.80
CA SER A 145 0.88 9.82 6.12
C SER A 145 -0.36 10.72 6.07
N GLN A 146 -1.10 10.65 4.98
CA GLN A 146 -2.35 11.39 4.80
C GLN A 146 -3.56 10.63 5.33
N VAL A 147 -3.39 9.36 5.69
CA VAL A 147 -4.48 8.46 6.08
C VAL A 147 -4.08 7.67 7.32
N GLU A 148 -5.01 7.57 8.25
CA GLU A 148 -4.96 6.63 9.38
C GLU A 148 -5.95 5.50 9.16
N PHE A 149 -5.60 4.29 9.62
CA PHE A 149 -6.40 3.10 9.45
C PHE A 149 -6.77 2.47 10.78
N THR A 150 -8.02 2.01 10.87
CA THR A 150 -8.53 1.18 11.96
C THR A 150 -9.29 -0.01 11.39
N ALA A 151 -9.47 -1.05 12.20
CA ALA A 151 -10.27 -2.21 11.81
C ALA A 151 -11.39 -2.45 12.81
N GLY A 152 -12.51 -2.97 12.33
CA GLY A 152 -13.67 -3.35 13.13
C GLY A 152 -14.36 -4.55 12.50
N PHE A 153 -15.40 -5.05 13.18
CA PHE A 153 -16.33 -6.01 12.57
C PHE A 153 -17.57 -5.28 12.08
N ASP A 154 -18.10 -5.75 10.97
CA ASP A 154 -19.43 -5.35 10.54
C ASP A 154 -20.45 -5.74 11.61
N THR A 155 -21.14 -4.75 12.14
CA THR A 155 -22.13 -4.93 13.23
C THR A 155 -23.37 -5.72 12.79
N ALA A 156 -23.58 -5.87 11.48
CA ALA A 156 -24.74 -6.58 10.94
C ALA A 156 -24.49 -8.09 10.82
N THR A 157 -23.26 -8.50 10.54
CA THR A 157 -22.93 -9.91 10.23
C THR A 157 -21.97 -10.54 11.22
N GLU A 158 -21.17 -9.75 11.95
CA GLU A 158 -20.08 -10.19 12.84
C GLU A 158 -19.04 -11.14 12.18
N ASN A 159 -19.26 -11.47 10.92
CA ASN A 159 -18.43 -12.40 10.13
C ASN A 159 -17.60 -11.67 9.06
N SER A 160 -17.57 -10.35 9.10
CA SER A 160 -16.82 -9.55 8.13
C SER A 160 -15.94 -8.54 8.85
N LEU A 161 -14.68 -8.49 8.44
CA LEU A 161 -13.70 -7.51 8.88
C LEU A 161 -13.84 -6.26 8.00
N GLU A 162 -14.13 -5.14 8.63
CA GLU A 162 -14.12 -3.83 7.97
C GLU A 162 -12.79 -3.12 8.20
N LEU A 163 -12.20 -2.60 7.12
CA LEU A 163 -11.11 -1.66 7.17
C LEU A 163 -11.66 -0.24 7.05
N PHE A 164 -11.37 0.58 8.03
CA PHE A 164 -11.73 1.99 8.06
C PHE A 164 -10.53 2.87 7.79
N ALA A 165 -10.77 3.99 7.13
CA ALA A 165 -9.79 5.04 6.92
C ALA A 165 -10.32 6.39 7.36
N SER A 166 -9.43 7.24 7.89
CA SER A 166 -9.69 8.65 8.16
C SER A 166 -8.55 9.53 7.66
N SER A 167 -8.90 10.73 7.21
CA SER A 167 -7.90 11.71 6.76
C SER A 167 -7.21 12.36 7.95
N THR A 168 -5.89 12.44 7.93
CA THR A 168 -5.09 13.19 8.90
C THR A 168 -4.94 14.66 8.53
N SER A 169 -5.22 15.01 7.27
CA SER A 169 -5.31 16.41 6.80
C SER A 169 -6.71 16.95 7.04
N GLY A 170 -6.85 18.24 7.23
CA GLY A 170 -8.15 18.87 7.46
C GLY A 170 -9.10 18.90 6.27
N GLY A 171 -8.72 18.31 5.13
CA GLY A 171 -9.46 18.24 3.87
C GLY A 171 -10.01 16.86 3.53
N SER A 172 -10.71 16.78 2.41
CA SER A 172 -11.15 15.51 1.84
C SER A 172 -9.98 14.79 1.17
N THR A 173 -9.79 13.53 1.51
CA THR A 173 -8.81 12.65 0.89
C THR A 173 -9.52 11.51 0.17
N THR A 174 -9.15 11.24 -1.07
CA THR A 174 -9.63 10.06 -1.79
C THR A 174 -8.69 8.92 -1.51
N VAL A 175 -9.22 7.76 -1.13
CA VAL A 175 -8.47 6.52 -0.94
C VAL A 175 -8.94 5.46 -1.91
N SER A 176 -7.99 4.73 -2.45
CA SER A 176 -8.22 3.54 -3.28
C SER A 176 -7.09 2.56 -3.04
N GLY A 177 -7.25 1.31 -3.43
CA GLY A 177 -6.18 0.38 -3.18
C GLY A 177 -6.42 -1.02 -3.70
N TYR A 178 -5.51 -1.89 -3.30
CA TYR A 178 -5.46 -3.28 -3.70
C TYR A 178 -5.24 -4.14 -2.46
N ARG A 179 -6.06 -5.19 -2.34
CA ARG A 179 -6.00 -6.17 -1.26
C ARG A 179 -5.47 -7.50 -1.76
N ILE A 180 -4.57 -8.10 -1.01
CA ILE A 180 -4.18 -9.51 -1.13
C ILE A 180 -4.64 -10.20 0.14
N SER A 181 -5.61 -11.10 0.02
CA SER A 181 -6.16 -11.84 1.16
C SER A 181 -5.33 -13.09 1.47
N ALA A 182 -5.08 -13.34 2.75
CA ALA A 182 -4.60 -14.62 3.22
C ALA A 182 -5.81 -15.56 3.39
N LEU A 183 -5.81 -16.67 2.68
CA LEU A 183 -6.90 -17.62 2.73
C LEU A 183 -7.11 -18.14 4.15
N ALA A 184 -8.38 -18.33 4.54
CA ALA A 184 -8.74 -19.15 5.69
C ALA A 184 -8.30 -20.60 5.42
N GLY A 185 -7.47 -21.15 6.31
CA GLY A 185 -6.96 -22.51 6.23
C GLY A 185 -7.97 -23.53 6.74
#